data_753634ef1d576cda5f5ab56069d41a4e
#
_entry.id   753634ef1d576cda5f5ab56069d41a4e
#
_cell.length_a   1.000
_cell.length_b   1.000
_cell.length_c   1.000
_cell.angle_alpha   90.00
_cell.angle_beta   90.00
_cell.angle_gamma   90.00
#
_symmetry.space_group_name_H-M   'P 1'
#
loop_
_entity.id
_entity.type
_entity.pdbx_description
1 polymer ?
#
loop_
_entity_poly.entity_id
_entity_poly.type
_entity_poly.pdbx_seq_one_letter_code
_entity_poly.pdbx_strand_id
1 'polypeptide(L)'
;MAVVSKILSSHPRTARRLDIRMFSTNCKVQPKFNEWFLSPTLDQLEELSFEAGRCRSLPPSTLRLTPTLRRASFSSCYLPQINVAPALLLPQLKQLDLFDIVISKKAMEHLLRSCTALEYLHLEQIHGSISLHIASTNLRWIYVSCWPRKKTSIGKRSL
;
A
#
# COMPACT_ATOMS: atom_id res chain seq x y z
N MET A 1 19.87 3.92 6.73
CA MET A 1 18.89 4.94 6.26
C MET A 1 19.52 6.04 5.41
N ALA A 2 20.70 6.55 5.77
CA ALA A 2 21.45 7.52 4.96
C ALA A 2 21.74 7.03 3.51
N VAL A 3 21.90 5.72 3.31
CA VAL A 3 22.20 5.11 2.02
C VAL A 3 21.08 5.33 0.99
N VAL A 4 19.81 5.10 1.39
CA VAL A 4 18.65 5.27 0.47
C VAL A 4 18.51 6.74 0.05
N SER A 5 18.60 7.67 1.02
CA SER A 5 18.56 9.10 0.70
C SER A 5 19.67 9.50 -0.26
N LYS A 6 20.89 8.98 -0.08
CA LYS A 6 22.02 9.24 -0.97
C LYS A 6 21.78 8.68 -2.37
N ILE A 7 21.28 7.45 -2.50
CA ILE A 7 20.95 6.85 -3.79
C ILE A 7 19.93 7.71 -4.53
N LEU A 8 18.81 8.06 -3.86
CA LEU A 8 17.73 8.85 -4.47
C LEU A 8 18.18 10.27 -4.88
N SER A 9 19.10 10.88 -4.12
CA SER A 9 19.61 12.22 -4.44
C SER A 9 20.70 12.24 -5.51
N SER A 10 21.43 11.15 -5.68
CA SER A 10 22.55 11.06 -6.63
C SER A 10 22.23 10.30 -7.92
N HIS A 11 21.06 9.70 -8.02
CA HIS A 11 20.69 8.91 -9.20
C HIS A 11 20.44 9.83 -10.41
N PRO A 12 21.14 9.64 -11.53
CA PRO A 12 21.12 10.59 -12.66
C PRO A 12 19.84 10.46 -13.53
N ARG A 13 19.03 9.44 -13.31
CA ARG A 13 17.82 9.16 -14.11
C ARG A 13 16.61 8.91 -13.22
N THR A 14 15.42 9.07 -13.77
CA THR A 14 14.18 8.68 -13.08
C THR A 14 14.09 7.16 -12.92
N ALA A 15 13.72 6.71 -11.73
CA ALA A 15 13.47 5.31 -11.43
C ALA A 15 12.06 4.94 -11.88
N ARG A 16 11.90 3.76 -12.49
CA ARG A 16 10.59 3.22 -12.87
C ARG A 16 10.05 2.23 -11.86
N ARG A 17 10.92 1.66 -11.03
CA ARG A 17 10.54 0.68 -10.01
C ARG A 17 11.21 1.01 -8.68
N LEU A 18 10.44 0.93 -7.61
CA LEU A 18 10.90 1.07 -6.24
C LEU A 18 10.36 -0.08 -5.38
N ASP A 19 11.24 -0.78 -4.72
CA ASP A 19 10.91 -1.85 -3.77
C ASP A 19 11.49 -1.49 -2.40
N ILE A 20 10.62 -1.27 -1.41
CA ILE A 20 10.99 -0.94 -0.03
C ILE A 20 10.46 -2.03 0.89
N ARG A 21 11.37 -2.74 1.55
CA ARG A 21 11.04 -3.76 2.54
C ARG A 21 11.71 -3.44 3.86
N MET A 22 10.90 -3.24 4.88
CA MET A 22 11.34 -2.89 6.23
C MET A 22 10.89 -3.96 7.23
N PHE A 23 11.79 -4.81 7.62
CA PHE A 23 11.53 -5.88 8.59
C PHE A 23 11.69 -5.46 10.06
N SER A 24 11.82 -4.16 10.33
CA SER A 24 11.99 -3.67 11.70
C SER A 24 10.69 -3.79 12.49
N THR A 25 10.72 -4.53 13.59
CA THR A 25 9.64 -4.60 14.58
C THR A 25 9.58 -3.37 15.48
N ASN A 26 10.60 -2.49 15.43
CA ASN A 26 10.65 -1.28 16.24
C ASN A 26 9.87 -0.13 15.60
N CYS A 27 8.62 0.05 16.03
CA CYS A 27 7.74 1.12 15.56
C CYS A 27 8.21 2.53 15.95
N LYS A 28 9.19 2.65 16.89
CA LYS A 28 9.71 3.95 17.34
C LYS A 28 10.65 4.60 16.32
N VAL A 29 11.28 3.80 15.46
CA VAL A 29 12.15 4.32 14.40
C VAL A 29 11.28 4.70 13.21
N GLN A 30 11.03 5.98 13.04
CA GLN A 30 10.31 6.51 11.88
C GLN A 30 11.29 6.66 10.70
N PRO A 31 11.16 5.86 9.64
CA PRO A 31 11.95 6.05 8.44
C PRO A 31 11.54 7.34 7.73
N LYS A 32 12.48 7.89 6.97
CA LYS A 32 12.26 9.10 6.17
C LYS A 32 11.47 8.83 4.87
N PHE A 33 10.43 8.00 4.92
CA PHE A 33 9.66 7.63 3.74
C PHE A 33 9.06 8.83 3.02
N ASN A 34 8.53 9.81 3.77
CA ASN A 34 7.99 11.01 3.18
C ASN A 34 9.05 11.77 2.36
N GLU A 35 10.27 11.88 2.89
CA GLU A 35 11.37 12.54 2.18
C GLU A 35 11.75 11.75 0.92
N TRP A 36 11.81 10.40 1.01
CA TRP A 36 12.18 9.56 -0.13
C TRP A 36 11.15 9.65 -1.25
N PHE A 37 9.87 9.57 -0.92
CA PHE A 37 8.80 9.65 -1.92
C PHE A 37 8.65 11.04 -2.54
N LEU A 38 9.23 12.08 -1.95
CA LEU A 38 9.30 13.41 -2.53
C LEU A 38 10.47 13.58 -3.52
N SER A 39 11.35 12.59 -3.65
CA SER A 39 12.49 12.67 -4.57
C SER A 39 12.04 12.79 -6.03
N PRO A 40 12.56 13.75 -6.81
CA PRO A 40 12.29 13.86 -8.26
C PRO A 40 12.68 12.62 -9.06
N THR A 41 13.62 11.82 -8.55
CA THR A 41 14.00 10.54 -9.14
C THR A 41 12.81 9.59 -9.33
N LEU A 42 11.74 9.75 -8.54
CA LEU A 42 10.53 8.92 -8.57
C LEU A 42 9.38 9.51 -9.40
N ASP A 43 9.57 10.62 -10.11
CA ASP A 43 8.49 11.29 -10.86
C ASP A 43 7.89 10.43 -11.98
N GLN A 44 8.61 9.44 -12.47
CA GLN A 44 8.17 8.51 -13.51
C GLN A 44 8.03 7.08 -12.98
N LEU A 45 7.73 6.92 -11.69
CA LEU A 45 7.60 5.61 -11.07
C LEU A 45 6.38 4.86 -11.61
N GLU A 46 6.62 3.69 -12.17
CA GLU A 46 5.57 2.81 -12.71
C GLU A 46 5.22 1.64 -11.78
N GLU A 47 6.19 1.22 -10.96
CA GLU A 47 6.03 0.07 -10.06
C GLU A 47 6.49 0.44 -8.63
N LEU A 48 5.60 0.26 -7.66
CA LEU A 48 5.88 0.46 -6.25
C LEU A 48 5.56 -0.79 -5.45
N SER A 49 6.55 -1.32 -4.74
CA SER A 49 6.38 -2.32 -3.69
C SER A 49 6.77 -1.72 -2.34
N PHE A 50 5.84 -1.75 -1.39
CA PHE A 50 6.04 -1.15 -0.08
C PHE A 50 5.61 -2.12 1.02
N GLU A 51 6.59 -2.57 1.80
CA GLU A 51 6.41 -3.42 2.98
C GLU A 51 7.08 -2.74 4.18
N ALA A 52 6.30 -2.24 5.12
CA ALA A 52 6.83 -1.40 6.21
C ALA A 52 6.62 -1.96 7.62
N GLY A 53 5.97 -3.11 7.73
CA GLY A 53 5.57 -3.69 9.01
C GLY A 53 4.29 -3.06 9.58
N ARG A 54 3.57 -3.84 10.37
CA ARG A 54 2.19 -3.58 10.83
C ARG A 54 1.94 -2.28 11.62
N CYS A 55 2.99 -1.61 12.04
CA CYS A 55 2.87 -0.38 12.83
C CYS A 55 2.91 0.89 11.99
N ARG A 56 2.92 0.81 10.68
CA ARG A 56 3.21 1.94 9.81
C ARG A 56 2.14 2.20 8.78
N SER A 57 1.81 3.47 8.65
CA SER A 57 0.93 3.93 7.58
C SER A 57 1.71 4.16 6.29
N LEU A 58 1.05 3.97 5.17
CA LEU A 58 1.56 4.42 3.88
C LEU A 58 1.78 5.94 3.93
N PRO A 59 2.98 6.43 3.60
CA PRO A 59 3.27 7.86 3.69
C PRO A 59 2.37 8.70 2.78
N PRO A 60 1.89 9.86 3.21
CA PRO A 60 1.06 10.73 2.38
C PRO A 60 1.73 11.17 1.08
N SER A 61 3.06 11.30 1.08
CA SER A 61 3.84 11.61 -0.13
C SER A 61 3.73 10.58 -1.25
N THR A 62 3.27 9.36 -0.96
CA THR A 62 2.97 8.34 -1.97
C THR A 62 1.91 8.82 -2.97
N LEU A 63 1.02 9.72 -2.55
CA LEU A 63 -0.07 10.24 -3.39
C LEU A 63 0.44 10.96 -4.65
N ARG A 64 1.63 11.56 -4.62
CA ARG A 64 2.21 12.20 -5.80
C ARG A 64 2.63 11.21 -6.90
N LEU A 65 2.84 9.95 -6.54
CA LEU A 65 3.27 8.90 -7.46
C LEU A 65 2.10 8.23 -8.19
N THR A 66 0.88 8.43 -7.68
CA THR A 66 -0.32 7.74 -8.17
C THR A 66 -0.64 7.93 -9.65
N PRO A 67 -0.37 9.07 -10.30
CA PRO A 67 -0.68 9.25 -11.71
C PRO A 67 0.13 8.36 -12.66
N THR A 68 1.32 7.93 -12.24
CA THR A 68 2.24 7.15 -13.08
C THR A 68 2.25 5.67 -12.75
N LEU A 69 1.73 5.28 -11.57
CA LEU A 69 1.76 3.90 -11.12
C LEU A 69 0.89 2.99 -11.98
N ARG A 70 1.50 1.92 -12.46
CA ARG A 70 0.87 0.81 -13.19
C ARG A 70 0.79 -0.47 -12.36
N ARG A 71 1.73 -0.66 -11.44
CA ARG A 71 1.75 -1.77 -10.49
C ARG A 71 2.01 -1.26 -9.08
N ALA A 72 1.19 -1.68 -8.14
CA ALA A 72 1.35 -1.35 -6.73
C ALA A 72 1.16 -2.60 -5.87
N SER A 73 2.11 -2.82 -4.97
CA SER A 73 2.05 -3.87 -3.95
C SER A 73 2.28 -3.23 -2.58
N PHE A 74 1.29 -3.36 -1.70
CA PHE A 74 1.36 -2.87 -0.33
C PHE A 74 1.22 -4.04 0.62
N SER A 75 2.18 -4.16 1.56
CA SER A 75 2.22 -5.28 2.49
C SER A 75 2.44 -4.81 3.92
N SER A 76 1.72 -5.44 4.86
CA SER A 76 1.88 -5.25 6.30
C SER A 76 1.87 -3.77 6.72
N CYS A 77 0.90 -2.98 6.23
CA CYS A 77 0.79 -1.56 6.55
C CYS A 77 -0.66 -1.09 6.67
N TYR A 78 -0.82 0.15 7.17
CA TYR A 78 -2.10 0.84 7.20
C TYR A 78 -2.24 1.70 5.94
N LEU A 79 -3.33 1.52 5.20
CA LEU A 79 -3.66 2.42 4.11
C LEU A 79 -4.39 3.67 4.63
N PRO A 80 -4.22 4.84 3.96
CA PRO A 80 -4.83 6.09 4.39
C PRO A 80 -6.36 5.98 4.50
N GLN A 81 -6.91 6.59 5.54
CA GLN A 81 -8.37 6.73 5.68
C GLN A 81 -8.83 8.01 4.98
N ILE A 82 -9.97 7.95 4.31
CA ILE A 82 -10.52 9.05 3.48
C ILE A 82 -10.74 10.35 4.29
N ASN A 83 -11.00 10.23 5.59
CA ASN A 83 -11.34 11.38 6.43
C ASN A 83 -10.11 12.21 6.89
N VAL A 84 -8.90 11.74 6.65
CA VAL A 84 -7.68 12.32 7.22
C VAL A 84 -6.66 12.74 6.16
N ALA A 85 -6.76 12.19 4.94
CA ALA A 85 -5.84 12.48 3.85
C ALA A 85 -6.58 12.48 2.51
N PRO A 86 -6.02 13.14 1.46
CA PRO A 86 -6.51 12.95 0.10
C PRO A 86 -6.57 11.46 -0.22
N ALA A 87 -7.63 11.05 -0.88
CA ALA A 87 -7.82 9.65 -1.23
C ALA A 87 -6.73 9.14 -2.18
N LEU A 88 -6.29 7.91 -1.97
CA LEU A 88 -5.38 7.25 -2.89
C LEU A 88 -6.14 6.94 -4.19
N LEU A 89 -5.81 7.68 -5.25
CA LEU A 89 -6.40 7.51 -6.58
C LEU A 89 -5.36 6.91 -7.53
N LEU A 90 -5.69 5.78 -8.14
CA LEU A 90 -4.76 5.01 -8.98
C LEU A 90 -5.37 4.73 -10.37
N PRO A 91 -5.62 5.76 -11.18
CA PRO A 91 -6.40 5.65 -12.42
C PRO A 91 -5.72 4.79 -13.51
N GLN A 92 -4.39 4.72 -13.51
CA GLN A 92 -3.63 3.95 -14.51
C GLN A 92 -3.17 2.59 -13.99
N LEU A 93 -3.55 2.23 -12.76
CA LEU A 93 -3.10 1.01 -12.14
C LEU A 93 -3.68 -0.22 -12.85
N LYS A 94 -2.81 -1.11 -13.28
CA LYS A 94 -3.15 -2.39 -13.91
C LYS A 94 -3.10 -3.56 -12.94
N GLN A 95 -2.21 -3.49 -11.96
CA GLN A 95 -2.04 -4.54 -10.96
C GLN A 95 -2.01 -3.95 -9.56
N LEU A 96 -2.85 -4.49 -8.67
CA LEU A 96 -2.91 -4.15 -7.26
C LEU A 96 -2.79 -5.41 -6.41
N ASP A 97 -1.76 -5.44 -5.57
CA ASP A 97 -1.53 -6.48 -4.58
C ASP A 97 -1.63 -5.88 -3.18
N LEU A 98 -2.53 -6.39 -2.36
CA LEU A 98 -2.71 -6.00 -0.96
C LEU A 98 -2.57 -7.23 -0.07
N PHE A 99 -1.53 -7.25 0.78
CA PHE A 99 -1.25 -8.34 1.69
C PHE A 99 -1.13 -7.84 3.13
N ASP A 100 -1.89 -8.42 4.05
CA ASP A 100 -1.86 -8.06 5.49
C ASP A 100 -2.07 -6.55 5.72
N ILE A 101 -3.11 -6.00 5.09
CA ILE A 101 -3.42 -4.57 5.09
C ILE A 101 -4.53 -4.25 6.06
N VAL A 102 -4.39 -3.15 6.80
CA VAL A 102 -5.47 -2.55 7.58
C VAL A 102 -6.06 -1.38 6.80
N ILE A 103 -7.34 -1.47 6.46
CA ILE A 103 -8.06 -0.46 5.67
C ILE A 103 -9.52 -0.38 6.11
N SER A 104 -10.10 0.81 6.12
CA SER A 104 -11.53 0.97 6.36
C SER A 104 -12.34 0.56 5.12
N LYS A 105 -13.60 0.16 5.34
CA LYS A 105 -14.53 -0.20 4.25
C LYS A 105 -14.64 0.92 3.22
N LYS A 106 -14.84 2.17 3.66
CA LYS A 106 -14.96 3.33 2.77
C LYS A 106 -13.68 3.58 1.97
N ALA A 107 -12.51 3.42 2.58
CA ALA A 107 -11.24 3.61 1.90
C ALA A 107 -11.00 2.53 0.84
N MET A 108 -11.35 1.26 1.13
CA MET A 108 -11.26 0.18 0.15
C MET A 108 -12.20 0.41 -1.04
N GLU A 109 -13.45 0.76 -0.78
CA GLU A 109 -14.42 1.06 -1.84
C GLU A 109 -13.93 2.20 -2.74
N HIS A 110 -13.40 3.26 -2.14
CA HIS A 110 -12.88 4.40 -2.88
C HIS A 110 -11.65 4.03 -3.71
N LEU A 111 -10.71 3.28 -3.14
CA LEU A 111 -9.52 2.79 -3.82
C LEU A 111 -9.90 1.96 -5.04
N LEU A 112 -10.75 0.96 -4.88
CA LEU A 112 -11.13 0.07 -5.99
C LEU A 112 -11.95 0.77 -7.08
N ARG A 113 -12.75 1.77 -6.72
CA ARG A 113 -13.46 2.61 -7.69
C ARG A 113 -12.51 3.49 -8.50
N SER A 114 -11.40 3.92 -7.92
CA SER A 114 -10.41 4.75 -8.60
C SER A 114 -9.54 3.97 -9.59
N CYS A 115 -9.44 2.65 -9.43
CA CYS A 115 -8.60 1.78 -10.25
C CYS A 115 -9.32 1.37 -11.56
N THR A 116 -9.61 2.32 -12.44
CA THR A 116 -10.41 2.08 -13.65
C THR A 116 -9.71 1.24 -14.72
N ALA A 117 -8.38 1.18 -14.72
CA ALA A 117 -7.57 0.39 -15.64
C ALA A 117 -7.15 -0.98 -15.09
N LEU A 118 -7.68 -1.40 -13.92
CA LEU A 118 -7.22 -2.58 -13.20
C LEU A 118 -7.48 -3.87 -13.98
N GLU A 119 -6.43 -4.66 -14.18
CA GLU A 119 -6.46 -5.96 -14.84
C GLU A 119 -6.28 -7.12 -13.86
N TYR A 120 -5.50 -6.90 -12.77
CA TYR A 120 -5.15 -7.92 -11.78
C TYR A 120 -5.35 -7.37 -10.36
N LEU A 121 -6.12 -8.10 -9.55
CA LEU A 121 -6.38 -7.76 -8.15
C LEU A 121 -6.05 -8.95 -7.24
N HIS A 122 -5.15 -8.74 -6.29
CA HIS A 122 -4.81 -9.69 -5.25
C HIS A 122 -5.11 -9.09 -3.88
N LEU A 123 -6.00 -9.71 -3.12
CA LEU A 123 -6.35 -9.31 -1.77
C LEU A 123 -6.16 -10.50 -0.83
N GLU A 124 -5.22 -10.38 0.10
CA GLU A 124 -4.93 -11.42 1.06
C GLU A 124 -4.74 -10.81 2.47
N GLN A 125 -5.34 -11.42 3.48
CA GLN A 125 -5.27 -10.97 4.87
C GLN A 125 -5.67 -9.50 5.06
N ILE A 126 -6.76 -9.08 4.47
CA ILE A 126 -7.27 -7.72 4.65
C ILE A 126 -7.99 -7.59 5.99
N HIS A 127 -7.54 -6.63 6.79
CA HIS A 127 -8.10 -6.35 8.10
C HIS A 127 -9.08 -5.18 8.03
N GLY A 128 -10.34 -5.48 8.23
CA GLY A 128 -11.44 -4.52 8.16
C GLY A 128 -12.69 -5.17 7.58
N SER A 129 -13.76 -4.41 7.50
CA SER A 129 -14.98 -4.83 6.79
C SER A 129 -14.78 -4.56 5.30
N ILE A 130 -14.82 -5.60 4.47
CA ILE A 130 -14.59 -5.47 3.03
C ILE A 130 -15.92 -5.45 2.29
N SER A 131 -16.07 -4.49 1.40
CA SER A 131 -17.08 -4.48 0.34
C SER A 131 -16.36 -4.21 -0.97
N LEU A 132 -16.44 -5.14 -1.91
CA LEU A 132 -15.69 -5.04 -3.16
C LEU A 132 -16.62 -4.46 -4.25
N HIS A 133 -16.37 -3.19 -4.60
CA HIS A 133 -17.00 -2.54 -5.74
C HIS A 133 -15.90 -2.14 -6.72
N ILE A 134 -15.71 -2.94 -7.75
CA ILE A 134 -14.64 -2.78 -8.73
C ILE A 134 -15.21 -2.06 -9.94
N ALA A 135 -14.65 -0.91 -10.29
CA ALA A 135 -15.10 -0.11 -11.43
C ALA A 135 -14.45 -0.52 -12.76
N SER A 136 -13.36 -1.28 -12.73
CA SER A 136 -12.65 -1.68 -13.93
C SER A 136 -13.44 -2.67 -14.76
N THR A 137 -13.61 -2.36 -16.05
CA THR A 137 -14.13 -3.30 -17.06
C THR A 137 -13.05 -4.21 -17.65
N ASN A 138 -11.77 -3.96 -17.30
CA ASN A 138 -10.62 -4.69 -17.85
C ASN A 138 -10.12 -5.79 -16.90
N LEU A 139 -10.78 -6.01 -15.77
CA LEU A 139 -10.36 -6.99 -14.77
C LEU A 139 -10.39 -8.40 -15.36
N ARG A 140 -9.23 -9.06 -15.34
CA ARG A 140 -9.02 -10.41 -15.89
C ARG A 140 -8.77 -11.44 -14.80
N TRP A 141 -8.20 -11.00 -13.67
CA TRP A 141 -7.85 -11.90 -12.60
C TRP A 141 -8.12 -11.26 -11.25
N ILE A 142 -8.75 -12.05 -10.37
CA ILE A 142 -9.02 -11.66 -8.99
C ILE A 142 -8.69 -12.82 -8.06
N TYR A 143 -7.92 -12.54 -7.03
CA TYR A 143 -7.67 -13.45 -5.94
C TYR A 143 -8.05 -12.78 -4.63
N VAL A 144 -8.90 -13.44 -3.85
CA VAL A 144 -9.31 -12.97 -2.51
C VAL A 144 -9.16 -14.12 -1.54
N SER A 145 -8.29 -13.94 -0.54
CA SER A 145 -8.11 -14.90 0.55
C SER A 145 -8.37 -14.22 1.88
N CYS A 146 -9.35 -14.75 2.59
CA CYS A 146 -9.71 -14.29 3.93
C CYS A 146 -9.41 -15.43 4.93
N TRP A 147 -8.37 -15.27 5.73
CA TRP A 147 -8.13 -16.19 6.83
C TRP A 147 -9.02 -15.79 8.03
N PRO A 148 -9.87 -16.69 8.53
CA PRO A 148 -10.62 -16.38 9.74
C PRO A 148 -9.62 -16.16 10.87
N ARG A 149 -9.70 -15.02 11.55
CA ARG A 149 -8.92 -14.78 12.77
C ARG A 149 -9.23 -15.94 13.74
N LYS A 150 -8.26 -16.77 14.07
CA LYS A 150 -8.36 -17.59 15.29
C LYS A 150 -8.55 -16.60 16.44
N LYS A 151 -9.76 -16.56 17.02
CA LYS A 151 -9.96 -15.93 18.31
C LYS A 151 -9.06 -16.67 19.30
N THR A 152 -7.94 -16.10 19.65
CA THR A 152 -7.17 -16.52 20.82
C THR A 152 -8.08 -16.22 22.02
N SER A 153 -8.87 -17.18 22.42
CA SER A 153 -9.52 -17.17 23.72
C SER A 153 -8.40 -17.26 24.75
N ILE A 154 -8.00 -16.12 25.28
CA ILE A 154 -7.22 -16.04 26.49
C ILE A 154 -8.15 -16.63 27.56
N GLY A 155 -7.92 -17.89 27.89
CA GLY A 155 -8.61 -18.55 28.98
C GLY A 155 -8.36 -17.76 30.27
N LYS A 156 -9.41 -17.11 30.78
CA LYS A 156 -9.44 -16.71 32.18
C LYS A 156 -9.27 -17.96 33.00
N ARG A 157 -8.10 -18.21 33.54
CA ARG A 157 -7.95 -19.09 34.70
C ARG A 157 -8.56 -18.33 35.87
N SER A 158 -9.76 -18.77 36.27
CA SER A 158 -10.31 -18.44 37.58
C SER A 158 -9.52 -19.23 38.60
N LEU A 159 -8.99 -18.57 39.58
CA LEU A 159 -8.55 -19.15 40.87
C LEU A 159 -9.76 -19.38 41.71
#